data_242b1d9e3cf4795e2a5b406a0747cb7e
#
_entry.id   242b1d9e3cf4795e2a5b406a0747cb7e
#
_cell.length_a   1.000
_cell.length_b   1.000
_cell.length_c   1.000
_cell.angle_alpha   90.00
_cell.angle_beta   90.00
_cell.angle_gamma   90.00
#
_symmetry.space_group_name_H-M   'P 1'
#
loop_
_entity.id
_entity.type
_entity.pdbx_description
1 polymer ?
#
loop_
_entity_poly.entity_id
_entity_poly.type
_entity_poly.pdbx_seq_one_letter_code
_entity_poly.pdbx_strand_id
1 'polypeptide(L)'
;LNRCRYEYYNLNAPSLTDAEYDALFDELSTLEKETGFSMTNSPTQTVGCYPAVSTLVKTAHPIPLLSLDKTKSSTELLHFAGEQMVMLMLKLDGLTVKLTYENGLLMEAATRGDGDTGENITHNVLGISGIPDKIPYKERLVVTGEAFIRPSDFEALRDTLRDGNGEPYKNGRNLAAGSVRLLDCGACKDRHVTFMAFNVLEGFGEYPWKSQRLRAIEQLGFPICKYLASKQALTQFDMDAGIRHLRKYAQENDIPIDGIVVTYDDAAYARSCGRTGHHYKDGLAFKF
;
A
#
# COMPACT_ATOMS: atom_id res chain seq x y z
N LEU A 1 -0.89 20.08 -20.26
CA LEU A 1 -0.16 19.43 -19.14
C LEU A 1 -1.02 18.41 -18.42
N ASN A 2 -2.23 18.74 -17.93
CA ASN A 2 -3.11 17.76 -17.26
C ASN A 2 -3.46 16.57 -18.16
N ARG A 3 -3.71 16.81 -19.45
CA ARG A 3 -3.94 15.76 -20.45
C ARG A 3 -2.68 14.91 -20.64
N CYS A 4 -1.50 15.50 -20.76
CA CYS A 4 -0.24 14.79 -20.93
C CYS A 4 0.09 13.92 -19.71
N ARG A 5 -0.19 14.41 -18.48
CA ARG A 5 -0.10 13.62 -17.26
C ARG A 5 -1.02 12.39 -17.30
N TYR A 6 -2.26 12.57 -17.74
CA TYR A 6 -3.22 11.48 -17.91
C TYR A 6 -2.73 10.44 -18.94
N GLU A 7 -2.23 10.90 -20.09
CA GLU A 7 -1.67 10.04 -21.15
C GLU A 7 -0.46 9.25 -20.66
N TYR A 8 0.43 9.90 -19.91
CA TYR A 8 1.63 9.28 -19.35
C TYR A 8 1.29 8.23 -18.29
N TYR A 9 0.50 8.59 -17.28
CA TYR A 9 0.27 7.74 -16.11
C TYR A 9 -0.88 6.74 -16.27
N ASN A 10 -1.89 7.04 -17.09
CA ASN A 10 -3.10 6.22 -17.20
C ASN A 10 -3.17 5.42 -18.51
N LEU A 11 -2.65 5.97 -19.61
CA LEU A 11 -2.71 5.33 -20.92
C LEU A 11 -1.39 4.67 -21.32
N ASN A 12 -0.30 4.93 -20.60
CA ASN A 12 1.06 4.50 -20.94
C ASN A 12 1.45 4.83 -22.40
N ALA A 13 0.89 5.94 -22.92
CA ALA A 13 1.04 6.42 -24.29
C ALA A 13 1.21 7.95 -24.26
N PRO A 14 2.35 8.46 -23.77
CA PRO A 14 2.58 9.90 -23.67
C PRO A 14 2.67 10.53 -25.06
N SER A 15 1.97 11.64 -25.25
CA SER A 15 2.05 12.47 -26.47
C SER A 15 3.23 13.44 -26.48
N LEU A 16 3.89 13.62 -25.32
CA LEU A 16 5.08 14.44 -25.14
C LEU A 16 6.22 13.63 -24.53
N THR A 17 7.44 13.99 -24.84
CA THR A 17 8.63 13.51 -24.13
C THR A 17 8.71 14.16 -22.75
N ASP A 18 9.47 13.55 -21.82
CA ASP A 18 9.68 14.11 -20.47
C ASP A 18 10.26 15.53 -20.52
N ALA A 19 11.20 15.77 -21.45
CA ALA A 19 11.83 17.09 -21.63
C ALA A 19 10.84 18.15 -22.14
N GLU A 20 9.93 17.79 -23.05
CA GLU A 20 8.88 18.68 -23.54
C GLU A 20 7.84 18.97 -22.43
N TYR A 21 7.51 17.97 -21.64
CA TYR A 21 6.61 18.15 -20.51
C TYR A 21 7.21 19.10 -19.46
N ASP A 22 8.47 18.87 -19.07
CA ASP A 22 9.18 19.69 -18.09
C ASP A 22 9.30 21.15 -18.57
N ALA A 23 9.61 21.38 -19.85
CA ALA A 23 9.67 22.72 -20.43
C ALA A 23 8.33 23.46 -20.32
N LEU A 24 7.23 22.80 -20.66
CA LEU A 24 5.88 23.37 -20.53
C LEU A 24 5.47 23.61 -19.09
N PHE A 25 5.90 22.74 -18.16
CA PHE A 25 5.63 22.90 -16.74
C PHE A 25 6.37 24.11 -16.15
N ASP A 26 7.64 24.30 -16.52
CA ASP A 26 8.45 25.43 -16.10
C ASP A 26 7.91 26.76 -16.68
N GLU A 27 7.48 26.75 -17.95
CA GLU A 27 6.83 27.90 -18.58
C GLU A 27 5.54 28.30 -17.84
N LEU A 28 4.66 27.32 -17.56
CA LEU A 28 3.42 27.58 -16.80
C LEU A 28 3.74 28.11 -15.40
N SER A 29 4.70 27.51 -14.70
CA SER A 29 5.10 27.95 -13.36
C SER A 29 5.63 29.40 -13.36
N THR A 30 6.35 29.79 -14.41
CA THR A 30 6.87 31.14 -14.59
C THR A 30 5.73 32.13 -14.86
N LEU A 31 4.82 31.81 -15.78
CA LEU A 31 3.66 32.65 -16.11
C LEU A 31 2.74 32.87 -14.89
N GLU A 32 2.50 31.83 -14.09
CA GLU A 32 1.72 31.95 -12.86
C GLU A 32 2.38 32.88 -11.82
N LYS A 33 3.71 32.80 -11.69
CA LYS A 33 4.46 33.71 -10.81
C LYS A 33 4.43 35.17 -11.31
N GLU A 34 4.59 35.36 -12.60
CA GLU A 34 4.61 36.71 -13.21
C GLU A 34 3.24 37.37 -13.18
N THR A 35 2.19 36.61 -13.43
CA THR A 35 0.82 37.17 -13.50
C THR A 35 0.11 37.21 -12.15
N GLY A 36 0.60 36.45 -11.15
CA GLY A 36 -0.09 36.25 -9.88
C GLY A 36 -1.42 35.51 -10.01
N PHE A 37 -1.70 34.95 -11.19
CA PHE A 37 -2.92 34.19 -11.48
C PHE A 37 -2.60 32.71 -11.68
N SER A 38 -3.27 31.84 -10.95
CA SER A 38 -3.22 30.39 -11.17
C SER A 38 -4.63 29.80 -11.21
N MET A 39 -4.83 28.84 -12.09
CA MET A 39 -6.09 28.11 -12.18
C MET A 39 -6.20 27.10 -11.03
N THR A 40 -7.39 26.89 -10.50
CA THR A 40 -7.64 25.93 -9.40
C THR A 40 -7.22 24.49 -9.73
N ASN A 41 -7.18 24.12 -11.03
CA ASN A 41 -6.72 22.82 -11.51
C ASN A 41 -5.34 22.89 -12.18
N SER A 42 -4.56 23.94 -11.91
CA SER A 42 -3.22 24.04 -12.48
C SER A 42 -2.31 22.91 -11.98
N PRO A 43 -1.56 22.24 -12.85
CA PRO A 43 -0.61 21.20 -12.46
C PRO A 43 0.54 21.72 -11.58
N THR A 44 0.77 23.04 -11.52
CA THR A 44 1.75 23.69 -10.64
C THR A 44 1.21 23.90 -9.23
N GLN A 45 -0.10 24.08 -9.08
CA GLN A 45 -0.79 24.31 -7.81
C GLN A 45 -1.37 23.03 -7.23
N THR A 46 -1.77 22.10 -8.09
CA THR A 46 -2.20 20.77 -7.69
C THR A 46 -0.97 19.90 -7.45
N VAL A 47 -0.28 20.14 -6.36
CA VAL A 47 0.56 19.10 -5.79
C VAL A 47 -0.38 17.98 -5.44
N GLY A 48 -0.59 17.10 -6.40
CA GLY A 48 -1.00 15.83 -6.07
C GLY A 48 -2.32 15.25 -6.48
N CYS A 49 -3.07 15.73 -7.46
CA CYS A 49 -4.19 14.95 -8.00
C CYS A 49 -4.04 14.72 -9.50
N TYR A 50 -4.07 13.46 -9.89
CA TYR A 50 -4.25 13.09 -11.29
C TYR A 50 -5.65 13.47 -11.76
N PRO A 51 -5.86 13.76 -13.06
CA PRO A 51 -7.19 14.00 -13.59
C PRO A 51 -8.14 12.85 -13.24
N ALA A 52 -9.41 13.16 -12.96
CA ALA A 52 -10.42 12.13 -12.76
C ALA A 52 -10.50 11.20 -13.98
N VAL A 53 -10.52 9.89 -13.71
CA VAL A 53 -10.64 8.86 -14.74
C VAL A 53 -12.12 8.54 -15.00
N SER A 54 -12.46 8.10 -16.20
CA SER A 54 -13.85 7.73 -16.53
C SER A 54 -14.20 6.31 -16.06
N THR A 55 -13.19 5.43 -15.96
CA THR A 55 -13.33 4.03 -15.52
C THR A 55 -12.04 3.53 -14.90
N LEU A 56 -12.14 2.52 -14.03
CA LEU A 56 -10.96 1.81 -13.53
C LEU A 56 -10.53 0.74 -14.54
N VAL A 57 -9.28 0.81 -14.96
CA VAL A 57 -8.68 -0.17 -15.85
C VAL A 57 -8.14 -1.34 -15.02
N LYS A 58 -8.37 -2.57 -15.48
CA LYS A 58 -7.77 -3.77 -14.86
C LYS A 58 -6.31 -3.91 -15.26
N THR A 59 -5.50 -4.36 -14.31
CA THR A 59 -4.09 -4.65 -14.50
C THR A 59 -3.75 -6.02 -13.95
N ALA A 60 -2.88 -6.76 -14.63
CA ALA A 60 -2.42 -8.05 -14.20
C ALA A 60 -1.29 -7.93 -13.16
N HIS A 61 -1.17 -8.91 -12.28
CA HIS A 61 -0.08 -9.03 -11.33
C HIS A 61 0.91 -10.11 -11.81
N PRO A 62 2.11 -9.75 -12.33
CA PRO A 62 3.12 -10.73 -12.73
C PRO A 62 3.52 -11.66 -11.57
N ILE A 63 3.52 -11.13 -10.34
CA ILE A 63 3.63 -11.88 -9.10
C ILE A 63 2.25 -11.86 -8.44
N PRO A 64 1.53 -12.99 -8.33
CA PRO A 64 0.20 -13.02 -7.74
C PRO A 64 0.16 -12.49 -6.31
N LEU A 65 -0.89 -11.76 -5.97
CA LEU A 65 -1.11 -11.20 -4.63
C LEU A 65 -2.03 -12.10 -3.82
N LEU A 66 -1.54 -13.29 -3.46
CA LEU A 66 -2.32 -14.31 -2.77
C LEU A 66 -2.59 -13.95 -1.29
N SER A 67 -3.55 -14.64 -0.72
CA SER A 67 -3.85 -14.59 0.71
C SER A 67 -2.84 -15.45 1.52
N LEU A 68 -2.96 -15.40 2.83
CA LEU A 68 -2.34 -16.33 3.75
C LEU A 68 -3.40 -17.27 4.33
N ASP A 69 -2.98 -18.44 4.74
CA ASP A 69 -3.80 -19.31 5.56
C ASP A 69 -4.02 -18.69 6.95
N LYS A 70 -5.01 -19.17 7.69
CA LYS A 70 -5.44 -18.54 8.94
C LYS A 70 -5.66 -19.53 10.06
N THR A 71 -5.35 -19.09 11.28
CA THR A 71 -5.60 -19.83 12.52
C THR A 71 -6.16 -18.91 13.62
N LYS A 72 -6.71 -19.49 14.66
CA LYS A 72 -7.07 -18.84 15.94
C LYS A 72 -6.22 -19.35 17.12
N SER A 73 -5.22 -20.18 16.84
CA SER A 73 -4.36 -20.80 17.83
C SER A 73 -2.94 -20.23 17.76
N SER A 74 -2.47 -19.62 18.84
CA SER A 74 -1.06 -19.19 18.93
C SER A 74 -0.09 -20.37 18.98
N THR A 75 -0.55 -21.55 19.41
CA THR A 75 0.23 -22.80 19.36
C THR A 75 0.44 -23.26 17.91
N GLU A 76 -0.55 -23.11 17.04
CA GLU A 76 -0.38 -23.37 15.60
C GLU A 76 0.57 -22.38 14.94
N LEU A 77 0.58 -21.11 15.36
CA LEU A 77 1.59 -20.14 14.90
C LEU A 77 2.99 -20.56 15.32
N LEU A 78 3.16 -21.04 16.56
CA LEU A 78 4.44 -21.52 17.04
C LEU A 78 4.90 -22.77 16.26
N HIS A 79 3.98 -23.69 16.00
CA HIS A 79 4.26 -24.87 15.18
C HIS A 79 4.65 -24.48 13.74
N PHE A 80 3.95 -23.50 13.14
CA PHE A 80 4.31 -22.93 11.83
C PHE A 80 5.71 -22.31 11.85
N ALA A 81 6.03 -21.50 12.87
CA ALA A 81 7.35 -20.86 12.99
C ALA A 81 8.48 -21.89 13.11
N GLY A 82 8.25 -22.98 13.86
CA GLY A 82 9.25 -24.01 14.11
C GLY A 82 10.54 -23.41 14.65
N GLU A 83 11.66 -23.79 14.07
CA GLU A 83 12.99 -23.28 14.41
C GLU A 83 13.44 -22.10 13.56
N GLN A 84 12.57 -21.59 12.67
CA GLN A 84 12.89 -20.52 11.76
C GLN A 84 12.84 -19.14 12.44
N MET A 85 13.65 -18.22 11.94
CA MET A 85 13.49 -16.80 12.26
C MET A 85 12.26 -16.25 11.55
N VAL A 86 11.37 -15.63 12.32
CA VAL A 86 10.08 -15.13 11.84
C VAL A 86 9.90 -13.66 12.19
N MET A 87 9.02 -13.01 11.43
CA MET A 87 8.47 -11.70 11.76
C MET A 87 7.01 -11.88 12.20
N LEU A 88 6.66 -11.30 13.35
CA LEU A 88 5.29 -11.06 13.77
C LEU A 88 4.93 -9.65 13.34
N MET A 89 3.86 -9.46 12.59
CA MET A 89 3.47 -8.19 12.00
C MET A 89 1.98 -7.92 12.22
N LEU A 90 1.58 -6.66 12.35
CA LEU A 90 0.16 -6.30 12.37
C LEU A 90 -0.53 -6.81 11.11
N LYS A 91 -1.68 -7.45 11.27
CA LYS A 91 -2.58 -7.72 10.17
C LYS A 91 -3.55 -6.55 10.02
N LEU A 92 -3.16 -5.60 9.18
CA LEU A 92 -3.94 -4.41 8.91
C LEU A 92 -5.31 -4.79 8.31
N ASP A 93 -6.34 -4.07 8.69
CA ASP A 93 -7.72 -4.27 8.19
C ASP A 93 -8.08 -3.18 7.18
N GLY A 94 -7.80 -3.42 5.94
CA GLY A 94 -8.00 -2.49 4.83
C GLY A 94 -8.11 -3.19 3.48
N LEU A 95 -7.51 -2.59 2.47
CA LEU A 95 -7.41 -3.11 1.11
C LEU A 95 -5.93 -3.18 0.69
N THR A 96 -5.49 -4.34 0.24
CA THR A 96 -4.13 -4.51 -0.26
C THR A 96 -3.91 -3.73 -1.55
N VAL A 97 -2.84 -2.95 -1.58
CA VAL A 97 -2.38 -2.17 -2.73
C VAL A 97 -0.95 -2.56 -3.07
N LYS A 98 -0.70 -2.77 -4.36
CA LYS A 98 0.62 -2.95 -4.97
C LYS A 98 1.08 -1.62 -5.57
N LEU A 99 2.31 -1.23 -5.29
CA LEU A 99 2.97 -0.04 -5.84
C LEU A 99 4.18 -0.49 -6.67
N THR A 100 4.30 0.00 -7.88
CA THR A 100 5.43 -0.28 -8.77
C THR A 100 6.16 1.02 -9.09
N TYR A 101 7.46 1.05 -8.79
CA TYR A 101 8.34 2.17 -9.09
C TYR A 101 9.39 1.75 -10.11
N GLU A 102 9.73 2.68 -11.02
CA GLU A 102 10.85 2.54 -11.96
C GLU A 102 11.59 3.89 -12.03
N ASN A 103 12.91 3.84 -12.06
CA ASN A 103 13.74 5.06 -12.05
C ASN A 103 13.42 6.04 -10.91
N GLY A 104 12.86 5.54 -9.81
CA GLY A 104 12.46 6.34 -8.66
C GLY A 104 11.11 7.05 -8.78
N LEU A 105 10.35 6.78 -9.85
CA LEU A 105 9.00 7.32 -10.05
C LEU A 105 7.96 6.23 -9.85
N LEU A 106 6.82 6.60 -9.26
CA LEU A 106 5.68 5.70 -9.16
C LEU A 106 5.04 5.54 -10.55
N MET A 107 5.09 4.33 -11.08
CA MET A 107 4.52 3.97 -12.39
C MET A 107 3.11 3.43 -12.28
N GLU A 108 2.83 2.63 -11.26
CA GLU A 108 1.52 1.98 -11.09
C GLU A 108 1.18 1.78 -9.62
N ALA A 109 -0.06 2.06 -9.28
CA ALA A 109 -0.71 1.58 -8.07
C ALA A 109 -1.92 0.72 -8.46
N ALA A 110 -2.02 -0.48 -7.91
CA ALA A 110 -3.09 -1.42 -8.24
C ALA A 110 -3.64 -2.10 -6.98
N THR A 111 -4.96 -2.31 -6.94
CA THR A 111 -5.59 -3.13 -5.90
C THR A 111 -5.23 -4.59 -6.08
N ARG A 112 -5.32 -5.40 -5.02
CA ARG A 112 -5.10 -6.85 -5.12
C ARG A 112 -6.07 -7.54 -6.09
N GLY A 113 -7.34 -7.11 -6.12
CA GLY A 113 -8.38 -7.80 -6.87
C GLY A 113 -8.54 -9.25 -6.43
N ASP A 114 -8.59 -10.16 -7.39
CA ASP A 114 -8.65 -11.62 -7.18
C ASP A 114 -7.29 -12.27 -6.88
N GLY A 115 -6.23 -11.50 -6.95
CA GLY A 115 -4.84 -11.93 -6.74
C GLY A 115 -4.03 -12.01 -8.02
N ASP A 116 -4.63 -12.35 -9.15
CA ASP A 116 -3.99 -12.35 -10.47
C ASP A 116 -4.25 -11.04 -11.23
N THR A 117 -5.38 -10.38 -10.97
CA THR A 117 -5.80 -9.15 -11.62
C THR A 117 -6.38 -8.18 -10.60
N GLY A 118 -5.95 -6.92 -10.62
CA GLY A 118 -6.47 -5.83 -9.81
C GLY A 118 -6.98 -4.66 -10.65
N GLU A 119 -7.39 -3.59 -9.98
CA GLU A 119 -7.80 -2.33 -10.60
C GLU A 119 -6.68 -1.31 -10.45
N ASN A 120 -6.34 -0.62 -11.54
CA ASN A 120 -5.37 0.47 -11.53
C ASN A 120 -5.99 1.68 -10.82
N ILE A 121 -5.35 2.10 -9.73
CA ILE A 121 -5.76 3.22 -8.89
C ILE A 121 -4.69 4.31 -8.82
N THR A 122 -3.77 4.33 -9.79
CA THR A 122 -2.62 5.25 -9.80
C THR A 122 -3.05 6.72 -9.70
N HIS A 123 -4.19 7.08 -10.31
CA HIS A 123 -4.76 8.42 -10.24
C HIS A 123 -5.13 8.86 -8.80
N ASN A 124 -5.38 7.92 -7.89
CA ASN A 124 -5.76 8.21 -6.49
C ASN A 124 -4.58 8.24 -5.51
N VAL A 125 -3.37 7.86 -5.95
CA VAL A 125 -2.21 7.71 -5.07
C VAL A 125 -1.94 8.96 -4.24
N LEU A 126 -2.08 10.13 -4.83
CA LEU A 126 -1.82 11.39 -4.16
C LEU A 126 -2.93 11.80 -3.17
N GLY A 127 -4.08 11.12 -3.22
CA GLY A 127 -5.13 11.18 -2.21
C GLY A 127 -4.91 10.18 -1.06
N ILE A 128 -3.88 9.32 -1.13
CA ILE A 128 -3.58 8.29 -0.13
C ILE A 128 -2.30 8.68 0.63
N SER A 129 -2.43 8.93 1.92
CA SER A 129 -1.28 9.26 2.77
C SER A 129 -0.29 8.10 2.87
N GLY A 130 1.01 8.41 2.85
CA GLY A 130 2.06 7.42 3.07
C GLY A 130 2.56 6.74 1.80
N ILE A 131 2.18 7.20 0.62
CA ILE A 131 2.74 6.74 -0.65
C ILE A 131 3.65 7.84 -1.21
N PRO A 132 4.99 7.66 -1.26
CA PRO A 132 5.89 8.60 -1.90
C PRO A 132 5.66 8.62 -3.41
N ASP A 133 5.52 9.78 -4.03
CA ASP A 133 5.45 9.94 -5.49
C ASP A 133 6.81 9.73 -6.16
N LYS A 134 7.90 10.08 -5.46
CA LYS A 134 9.30 9.92 -5.91
C LYS A 134 10.16 9.34 -4.80
N ILE A 135 11.09 8.46 -5.18
CA ILE A 135 12.06 7.86 -4.29
C ILE A 135 13.47 7.92 -4.92
N PRO A 136 14.55 7.94 -4.13
CA PRO A 136 15.92 7.99 -4.66
C PRO A 136 16.39 6.65 -5.28
N TYR A 137 15.70 5.53 -5.01
CA TYR A 137 16.03 4.21 -5.54
C TYR A 137 15.70 4.12 -7.03
N LYS A 138 16.68 3.79 -7.88
CA LYS A 138 16.55 3.86 -9.35
C LYS A 138 16.22 2.53 -10.03
N GLU A 139 16.43 1.42 -9.35
CA GLU A 139 16.03 0.11 -9.86
C GLU A 139 14.51 -0.08 -9.75
N ARG A 140 14.00 -1.14 -10.36
CA ARG A 140 12.60 -1.51 -10.20
C ARG A 140 12.30 -1.91 -8.77
N LEU A 141 11.27 -1.31 -8.19
CA LEU A 141 10.81 -1.59 -6.83
C LEU A 141 9.31 -1.91 -6.86
N VAL A 142 8.93 -3.06 -6.30
CA VAL A 142 7.53 -3.43 -6.14
C VAL A 142 7.24 -3.64 -4.65
N VAL A 143 6.39 -2.77 -4.11
CA VAL A 143 5.98 -2.78 -2.71
C VAL A 143 4.51 -3.16 -2.60
N THR A 144 4.17 -3.99 -1.63
CA THR A 144 2.78 -4.20 -1.22
C THR A 144 2.54 -3.69 0.19
N GLY A 145 1.37 -3.13 0.38
CA GLY A 145 0.92 -2.62 1.67
C GLY A 145 -0.60 -2.64 1.76
N GLU A 146 -1.10 -2.12 2.84
CA GLU A 146 -2.53 -2.01 3.09
C GLU A 146 -2.95 -0.54 3.09
N ALA A 147 -3.96 -0.22 2.30
CA ALA A 147 -4.67 1.05 2.37
C ALA A 147 -5.83 0.89 3.34
N PHE A 148 -5.89 1.70 4.38
CA PHE A 148 -6.89 1.63 5.44
C PHE A 148 -7.33 3.02 5.89
N ILE A 149 -8.41 3.07 6.65
CA ILE A 149 -8.89 4.28 7.33
C ILE A 149 -8.76 4.02 8.83
N ARG A 150 -8.24 5.01 9.56
CA ARG A 150 -8.08 4.92 11.01
C ARG A 150 -9.45 4.80 11.68
N PRO A 151 -9.60 4.05 12.79
CA PRO A 151 -10.85 3.98 13.53
C PRO A 151 -11.46 5.34 13.87
N SER A 152 -10.65 6.31 14.32
CA SER A 152 -11.12 7.67 14.63
C SER A 152 -11.63 8.43 13.40
N ASP A 153 -10.95 8.30 12.24
CA ASP A 153 -11.40 8.90 10.97
C ASP A 153 -12.70 8.24 10.48
N PHE A 154 -12.81 6.91 10.62
CA PHE A 154 -14.04 6.20 10.24
C PHE A 154 -15.23 6.68 11.09
N GLU A 155 -15.07 6.81 12.40
CA GLU A 155 -16.15 7.32 13.27
C GLU A 155 -16.57 8.74 12.88
N ALA A 156 -15.63 9.60 12.46
CA ALA A 156 -15.94 10.96 12.03
C ALA A 156 -16.65 11.01 10.66
N LEU A 157 -16.36 10.06 9.76
CA LEU A 157 -16.83 10.08 8.37
C LEU A 157 -18.09 9.22 8.12
N ARG A 158 -18.36 8.21 8.95
CA ARG A 158 -19.39 7.18 8.69
C ARG A 158 -20.80 7.73 8.51
N ASP A 159 -21.15 8.80 9.23
CA ASP A 159 -22.49 9.37 9.17
C ASP A 159 -22.73 10.28 7.97
N THR A 160 -21.66 10.77 7.36
CA THR A 160 -21.70 11.70 6.23
C THR A 160 -21.50 11.01 4.87
N LEU A 161 -20.78 9.90 4.85
CA LEU A 161 -20.46 9.18 3.62
C LEU A 161 -21.42 8.02 3.36
N ARG A 162 -21.66 7.78 2.07
CA ARG A 162 -22.51 6.68 1.58
C ARG A 162 -21.74 5.84 0.56
N ASP A 163 -22.05 4.56 0.50
CA ASP A 163 -21.53 3.64 -0.50
C ASP A 163 -22.23 3.83 -1.86
N GLY A 164 -21.85 3.03 -2.85
CA GLY A 164 -22.42 3.10 -4.20
C GLY A 164 -23.94 2.78 -4.27
N ASN A 165 -24.52 2.23 -3.20
CA ASN A 165 -25.94 1.93 -3.08
C ASN A 165 -26.71 3.02 -2.27
N GLY A 166 -26.00 4.04 -1.78
CA GLY A 166 -26.57 5.07 -0.91
C GLY A 166 -26.65 4.70 0.57
N GLU A 167 -26.07 3.56 0.97
CA GLU A 167 -26.06 3.07 2.35
C GLU A 167 -24.81 3.54 3.12
N PRO A 168 -24.88 3.72 4.45
CA PRO A 168 -23.70 3.99 5.26
C PRO A 168 -22.67 2.88 5.15
N TYR A 169 -21.38 3.26 5.11
CA TYR A 169 -20.32 2.26 5.16
C TYR A 169 -20.33 1.46 6.47
N LYS A 170 -20.26 0.13 6.37
CA LYS A 170 -20.38 -0.77 7.53
C LYS A 170 -19.14 -0.76 8.43
N ASN A 171 -17.95 -0.49 7.86
CA ASN A 171 -16.67 -0.47 8.56
C ASN A 171 -15.61 0.31 7.76
N GLY A 172 -14.48 0.62 8.42
CA GLY A 172 -13.38 1.36 7.82
C GLY A 172 -12.75 0.66 6.61
N ARG A 173 -12.71 -0.68 6.59
CA ARG A 173 -12.23 -1.47 5.45
C ARG A 173 -13.08 -1.23 4.19
N ASN A 174 -14.42 -1.25 4.32
CA ASN A 174 -15.32 -1.01 3.19
C ASN A 174 -15.20 0.44 2.71
N LEU A 175 -15.05 1.39 3.63
CA LEU A 175 -14.81 2.79 3.29
C LEU A 175 -13.47 2.96 2.57
N ALA A 176 -12.37 2.34 3.04
CA ALA A 176 -11.09 2.36 2.37
C ALA A 176 -11.18 1.79 0.95
N ALA A 177 -11.79 0.59 0.81
CA ALA A 177 -11.97 -0.07 -0.48
C ALA A 177 -12.81 0.76 -1.47
N GLY A 178 -13.86 1.44 -1.00
CA GLY A 178 -14.63 2.38 -1.81
C GLY A 178 -13.85 3.63 -2.18
N SER A 179 -13.04 4.15 -1.25
CA SER A 179 -12.29 5.39 -1.41
C SER A 179 -11.18 5.29 -2.45
N VAL A 180 -10.38 4.22 -2.40
CA VAL A 180 -9.28 4.03 -3.37
C VAL A 180 -9.77 3.76 -4.79
N ARG A 181 -11.04 3.41 -4.96
CA ARG A 181 -11.70 3.17 -6.26
C ARG A 181 -12.47 4.38 -6.80
N LEU A 182 -12.47 5.50 -6.08
CA LEU A 182 -13.08 6.73 -6.59
C LEU A 182 -12.39 7.16 -7.89
N LEU A 183 -13.17 7.70 -8.79
CA LEU A 183 -12.65 8.19 -10.07
C LEU A 183 -12.00 9.58 -9.94
N ASP A 184 -12.25 10.25 -8.83
CA ASP A 184 -11.70 11.57 -8.47
C ASP A 184 -10.79 11.48 -7.25
N CYS A 185 -9.54 11.83 -7.42
CA CYS A 185 -8.51 11.86 -6.39
C CYS A 185 -8.82 12.87 -5.26
N GLY A 186 -9.44 14.01 -5.57
CA GLY A 186 -9.84 14.99 -4.56
C GLY A 186 -10.82 14.37 -3.55
N ALA A 187 -11.84 13.70 -4.07
CA ALA A 187 -12.79 12.97 -3.23
C ALA A 187 -12.14 11.81 -2.43
N CYS A 188 -11.10 11.17 -2.97
CA CYS A 188 -10.34 10.17 -2.24
C CYS A 188 -9.57 10.79 -1.07
N LYS A 189 -8.93 11.94 -1.29
CA LYS A 189 -8.15 12.65 -0.28
C LYS A 189 -8.97 13.03 0.96
N ASP A 190 -10.22 13.46 0.77
CA ASP A 190 -11.11 13.86 1.85
C ASP A 190 -11.55 12.70 2.75
N ARG A 191 -11.22 11.46 2.36
CA ARG A 191 -11.56 10.24 3.11
C ARG A 191 -10.44 9.72 3.99
N HIS A 192 -9.32 10.43 4.09
CA HIS A 192 -8.19 10.15 5.00
C HIS A 192 -7.61 8.74 4.86
N VAL A 193 -7.57 8.19 3.65
CA VAL A 193 -6.96 6.88 3.41
C VAL A 193 -5.47 6.93 3.72
N THR A 194 -4.99 5.98 4.52
CA THR A 194 -3.59 5.83 4.90
C THR A 194 -3.05 4.52 4.35
N PHE A 195 -1.83 4.53 3.81
CA PHE A 195 -1.11 3.36 3.35
C PHE A 195 0.04 3.01 4.31
N MET A 196 0.22 1.72 4.59
CA MET A 196 1.42 1.18 5.25
C MET A 196 1.94 -0.02 4.47
N ALA A 197 3.23 -0.01 4.14
CA ALA A 197 3.89 -1.11 3.46
C ALA A 197 4.13 -2.29 4.42
N PHE A 198 3.90 -3.50 3.94
CA PHE A 198 4.14 -4.72 4.71
C PHE A 198 5.05 -5.73 3.99
N ASN A 199 5.33 -5.57 2.70
CA ASN A 199 6.21 -6.47 1.98
C ASN A 199 6.87 -5.79 0.77
N VAL A 200 8.06 -6.26 0.40
CA VAL A 200 8.79 -5.90 -0.81
C VAL A 200 8.85 -7.13 -1.71
N LEU A 201 8.11 -7.09 -2.83
CA LEU A 201 8.06 -8.20 -3.79
C LEU A 201 9.27 -8.21 -4.72
N GLU A 202 9.75 -7.03 -5.12
CA GLU A 202 10.89 -6.84 -6.01
C GLU A 202 11.71 -5.62 -5.57
N GLY A 203 13.01 -5.66 -5.71
CA GLY A 203 13.96 -4.67 -5.21
C GLY A 203 14.70 -5.14 -3.97
N PHE A 204 15.83 -4.51 -3.69
CA PHE A 204 16.69 -4.79 -2.53
C PHE A 204 17.09 -6.27 -2.42
N GLY A 205 17.44 -6.88 -3.57
CA GLY A 205 17.82 -8.30 -3.65
C GLY A 205 19.06 -8.66 -2.83
N GLU A 206 19.91 -7.69 -2.52
CA GLU A 206 21.11 -7.81 -1.68
C GLU A 206 20.77 -8.07 -0.20
N TYR A 207 19.56 -7.74 0.26
CA TYR A 207 19.13 -8.02 1.64
C TYR A 207 18.46 -9.39 1.72
N PRO A 208 19.05 -10.35 2.46
CA PRO A 208 18.50 -11.70 2.59
C PRO A 208 17.24 -11.75 3.46
N TRP A 209 17.04 -10.79 4.38
CA TRP A 209 15.94 -10.76 5.33
C TRP A 209 14.83 -9.80 4.89
N LYS A 210 13.57 -10.23 4.97
CA LYS A 210 12.40 -9.38 4.68
C LYS A 210 12.38 -8.13 5.58
N SER A 211 12.75 -8.30 6.86
CA SER A 211 12.86 -7.19 7.81
C SER A 211 13.87 -6.12 7.39
N GLN A 212 14.97 -6.51 6.74
CA GLN A 212 15.95 -5.56 6.19
C GLN A 212 15.37 -4.79 4.99
N ARG A 213 14.64 -5.48 4.10
CA ARG A 213 13.97 -4.85 2.96
C ARG A 213 12.91 -3.85 3.40
N LEU A 214 12.13 -4.18 4.44
CA LEU A 214 11.16 -3.23 5.02
C LEU A 214 11.86 -1.98 5.59
N ARG A 215 12.99 -2.15 6.30
CA ARG A 215 13.77 -1.00 6.77
C ARG A 215 14.35 -0.17 5.63
N ALA A 216 14.75 -0.81 4.53
CA ALA A 216 15.25 -0.09 3.36
C ALA A 216 14.16 0.80 2.74
N ILE A 217 12.93 0.31 2.57
CA ILE A 217 11.83 1.14 2.06
C ILE A 217 11.36 2.18 3.08
N GLU A 218 11.47 1.94 4.38
CA GLU A 218 11.23 2.96 5.41
C GLU A 218 12.17 4.16 5.23
N GLN A 219 13.44 3.92 4.92
CA GLN A 219 14.42 4.98 4.62
C GLN A 219 14.09 5.74 3.32
N LEU A 220 13.30 5.16 2.42
CA LEU A 220 12.77 5.82 1.22
C LEU A 220 11.51 6.66 1.50
N GLY A 221 11.03 6.69 2.74
CA GLY A 221 9.85 7.47 3.15
C GLY A 221 8.53 6.70 3.21
N PHE A 222 8.54 5.38 3.01
CA PHE A 222 7.33 4.59 3.22
C PHE A 222 7.04 4.39 4.71
N PRO A 223 5.83 4.67 5.20
CA PRO A 223 5.42 4.13 6.48
C PRO A 223 5.31 2.59 6.37
N ILE A 224 5.98 1.90 7.27
CA ILE A 224 5.95 0.43 7.30
C ILE A 224 5.05 -0.09 8.40
N CYS A 225 4.44 -1.24 8.14
CA CYS A 225 3.66 -1.97 9.12
C CYS A 225 4.54 -2.36 10.32
N LYS A 226 4.05 -2.13 11.54
CA LYS A 226 4.78 -2.50 12.76
C LYS A 226 4.98 -4.00 12.82
N TYR A 227 6.23 -4.41 13.08
CA TYR A 227 6.60 -5.81 13.24
C TYR A 227 7.61 -6.03 14.37
N LEU A 228 7.73 -7.28 14.79
CA LEU A 228 8.76 -7.80 15.66
C LEU A 228 9.49 -8.93 14.90
N ALA A 229 10.79 -8.78 14.67
CA ALA A 229 11.61 -9.83 14.06
C ALA A 229 12.30 -10.65 15.15
N SER A 230 12.16 -11.97 15.10
CA SER A 230 12.87 -12.86 16.01
C SER A 230 14.35 -12.98 15.61
N LYS A 231 15.20 -13.19 16.61
CA LYS A 231 16.64 -13.44 16.40
C LYS A 231 16.99 -14.91 16.62
N GLN A 232 16.04 -15.70 17.04
CA GLN A 232 16.13 -17.12 17.33
C GLN A 232 14.73 -17.74 17.26
N ALA A 233 14.64 -19.05 17.37
CA ALA A 233 13.36 -19.75 17.51
C ALA A 233 12.57 -19.19 18.71
N LEU A 234 11.27 -19.02 18.52
CA LEU A 234 10.38 -18.47 19.54
C LEU A 234 9.89 -19.59 20.48
N THR A 235 9.66 -19.24 21.72
CA THR A 235 8.87 -20.04 22.65
C THR A 235 7.39 -19.66 22.59
N GLN A 236 6.50 -20.46 23.20
CA GLN A 236 5.08 -20.10 23.31
C GLN A 236 4.89 -18.76 24.06
N PHE A 237 5.71 -18.54 25.09
CA PHE A 237 5.69 -17.29 25.84
C PHE A 237 6.04 -16.09 24.96
N ASP A 238 7.09 -16.20 24.11
CA ASP A 238 7.51 -15.13 23.20
C ASP A 238 6.42 -14.84 22.15
N MET A 239 5.80 -15.89 21.59
CA MET A 239 4.71 -15.78 20.62
C MET A 239 3.52 -15.00 21.23
N ASP A 240 3.06 -15.43 22.39
CA ASP A 240 1.92 -14.80 23.07
C ASP A 240 2.24 -13.37 23.53
N ALA A 241 3.47 -13.12 23.98
CA ALA A 241 3.94 -11.79 24.36
C ALA A 241 4.00 -10.86 23.14
N GLY A 242 4.50 -11.34 22.01
CA GLY A 242 4.56 -10.60 20.75
C GLY A 242 3.17 -10.22 20.25
N ILE A 243 2.22 -11.15 20.27
CA ILE A 243 0.82 -10.90 19.89
C ILE A 243 0.20 -9.81 20.77
N ARG A 244 0.35 -9.91 22.11
CA ARG A 244 -0.16 -8.90 23.04
C ARG A 244 0.46 -7.53 22.81
N HIS A 245 1.79 -7.49 22.62
CA HIS A 245 2.52 -6.24 22.37
C HIS A 245 2.02 -5.54 21.10
N LEU A 246 1.93 -6.27 19.98
CA LEU A 246 1.47 -5.71 18.70
C LEU A 246 0.02 -5.26 18.75
N ARG A 247 -0.86 -6.02 19.42
CA ARG A 247 -2.26 -5.63 19.62
C ARG A 247 -2.39 -4.33 20.41
N LYS A 248 -1.64 -4.21 21.51
CA LYS A 248 -1.59 -2.98 22.31
C LYS A 248 -1.07 -1.81 21.48
N TYR A 249 0.03 -2.00 20.74
CA TYR A 249 0.59 -0.97 19.86
C TYR A 249 -0.45 -0.46 18.84
N ALA A 250 -1.20 -1.36 18.21
CA ALA A 250 -2.23 -0.97 17.24
C ALA A 250 -3.34 -0.12 17.87
N GLN A 251 -3.80 -0.48 19.08
CA GLN A 251 -4.80 0.28 19.83
C GLN A 251 -4.30 1.69 20.21
N GLU A 252 -3.06 1.79 20.71
CA GLU A 252 -2.45 3.06 21.13
C GLU A 252 -2.15 4.00 19.95
N ASN A 253 -2.02 3.47 18.74
CA ASN A 253 -1.69 4.23 17.52
C ASN A 253 -2.87 4.34 16.54
N ASP A 254 -4.09 3.99 16.98
CA ASP A 254 -5.30 4.08 16.17
C ASP A 254 -5.16 3.37 14.80
N ILE A 255 -4.61 2.14 14.81
CA ILE A 255 -4.38 1.33 13.61
C ILE A 255 -5.40 0.18 13.59
N PRO A 256 -6.25 0.06 12.54
CA PRO A 256 -7.21 -1.04 12.43
C PRO A 256 -6.49 -2.34 12.10
N ILE A 257 -6.72 -3.36 12.91
CA ILE A 257 -6.18 -4.70 12.71
C ILE A 257 -7.25 -5.77 12.93
N ASP A 258 -7.16 -6.88 12.20
CA ASP A 258 -8.01 -8.05 12.38
C ASP A 258 -7.23 -9.29 12.87
N GLY A 259 -5.94 -9.09 13.19
CA GLY A 259 -5.07 -10.16 13.65
C GLY A 259 -3.59 -9.80 13.61
N ILE A 260 -2.75 -10.83 13.62
CA ILE A 260 -1.30 -10.76 13.47
C ILE A 260 -0.88 -11.72 12.35
N VAL A 261 0.08 -11.34 11.53
CA VAL A 261 0.72 -12.22 10.54
C VAL A 261 2.07 -12.68 11.10
N VAL A 262 2.32 -13.98 11.05
CA VAL A 262 3.66 -14.56 11.24
C VAL A 262 4.18 -14.98 9.88
N THR A 263 5.37 -14.51 9.49
CA THR A 263 6.02 -14.87 8.23
C THR A 263 7.50 -15.15 8.46
N TYR A 264 8.08 -16.04 7.66
CA TYR A 264 9.51 -16.28 7.68
C TYR A 264 10.27 -15.03 7.27
N ASP A 265 11.29 -14.65 8.04
CA ASP A 265 12.10 -13.47 7.76
C ASP A 265 13.12 -13.71 6.64
N ASP A 266 13.69 -14.94 6.54
CA ASP A 266 14.57 -15.32 5.43
C ASP A 266 13.78 -15.33 4.10
N ALA A 267 14.14 -14.42 3.20
CA ALA A 267 13.44 -14.26 1.93
C ALA A 267 13.64 -15.42 0.95
N ALA A 268 14.77 -16.13 1.02
CA ALA A 268 15.03 -17.30 0.19
C ALA A 268 14.26 -18.51 0.69
N TYR A 269 14.27 -18.76 2.01
CA TYR A 269 13.48 -19.80 2.63
C TYR A 269 11.97 -19.57 2.40
N ALA A 270 11.48 -18.35 2.62
CA ALA A 270 10.09 -17.98 2.37
C ALA A 270 9.65 -18.31 0.94
N ARG A 271 10.47 -17.97 -0.07
CA ARG A 271 10.18 -18.33 -1.46
C ARG A 271 10.17 -19.84 -1.70
N SER A 272 11.06 -20.59 -1.03
CA SER A 272 11.15 -22.06 -1.18
C SER A 272 9.92 -22.80 -0.64
N CYS A 273 9.16 -22.20 0.30
CA CYS A 273 7.92 -22.77 0.83
C CYS A 273 6.82 -22.87 -0.24
N GLY A 274 6.90 -22.06 -1.31
CA GLY A 274 5.97 -22.07 -2.41
C GLY A 274 4.58 -21.55 -2.05
N ARG A 275 3.59 -22.00 -2.83
CA ARG A 275 2.19 -21.55 -2.70
C ARG A 275 1.22 -22.66 -3.03
N THR A 276 -0.02 -22.51 -2.59
CA THR A 276 -1.19 -23.21 -3.12
C THR A 276 -1.84 -22.37 -4.24
N GLY A 277 -2.99 -22.79 -4.77
CA GLY A 277 -3.77 -21.96 -5.68
C GLY A 277 -4.27 -20.64 -5.07
N HIS A 278 -4.37 -20.56 -3.74
CA HIS A 278 -5.00 -19.43 -3.05
C HIS A 278 -4.13 -18.76 -1.98
N HIS A 279 -3.12 -19.45 -1.46
CA HIS A 279 -2.31 -19.00 -0.32
C HIS A 279 -0.81 -19.17 -0.57
N TYR A 280 -0.02 -18.18 -0.12
CA TYR A 280 1.40 -18.38 0.11
C TYR A 280 1.62 -19.23 1.36
N LYS A 281 2.65 -20.08 1.34
CA LYS A 281 3.02 -20.95 2.47
C LYS A 281 4.11 -20.36 3.36
N ASP A 282 4.55 -19.15 3.08
CA ASP A 282 5.60 -18.45 3.81
C ASP A 282 5.08 -17.60 4.99
N GLY A 283 3.78 -17.65 5.23
CA GLY A 283 3.13 -16.92 6.31
C GLY A 283 1.82 -17.57 6.76
N LEU A 284 1.45 -17.27 8.01
CA LEU A 284 0.20 -17.72 8.64
C LEU A 284 -0.43 -16.54 9.39
N ALA A 285 -1.72 -16.33 9.21
CA ALA A 285 -2.46 -15.24 9.84
C ALA A 285 -3.21 -15.73 11.10
N PHE A 286 -2.88 -15.14 12.23
CA PHE A 286 -3.65 -15.30 13.47
C PHE A 286 -4.80 -14.29 13.48
N LYS A 287 -6.02 -14.79 13.60
CA LYS A 287 -7.24 -13.96 13.68
C LYS A 287 -7.70 -13.79 15.12
N PHE A 288 -8.05 -12.55 15.47
CA PHE A 288 -8.65 -12.25 16.79
C PHE A 288 -10.08 -12.77 16.90
#